data_91497728169356f59c320458cf7af752
#
_entry.id   91497728169356f59c320458cf7af752
#
_cell.length_a   1.000
_cell.length_b   1.000
_cell.length_c   1.000
_cell.angle_alpha   90.00
_cell.angle_beta   90.00
_cell.angle_gamma   90.00
#
_symmetry.space_group_name_H-M   'P 1'
#
loop_
_entity.id
_entity.type
_entity.pdbx_description
1 polymer ?
#
loop_
_entity_poly.entity_id
_entity_poly.type
_entity_poly.pdbx_seq_one_letter_code
_entity_poly.pdbx_strand_id
1 'polypeptide(L)'
;KQGGDHLNVPAGIYLTGLISLKDNIDLHLEKNAIIVFSEDKNDLIKVDKATGAKELRAATAITASKRKNISITGEGTIDGNGEWWRAVKRSKVSDVEWKQFQEMGGSVSAKGDLWYPFNLKHQPNVASTMEEQEKYRNHMIRFTDCQNVLVQGVTLLNSPRFHIIP
;
A
#
# COMPACT_ATOMS: atom_id res chain seq x y z
N LYS A 1 -21.99 18.66 18.19
CA LYS A 1 -22.45 17.95 16.98
C LYS A 1 -21.71 16.63 16.91
N GLN A 2 -22.40 15.54 17.20
CA GLN A 2 -21.95 14.17 16.90
C GLN A 2 -22.33 13.89 15.43
N GLY A 3 -21.59 14.43 14.50
CA GLY A 3 -21.73 14.11 13.10
C GLY A 3 -20.36 13.65 12.61
N GLY A 4 -20.23 12.38 12.26
CA GLY A 4 -19.06 11.92 11.54
C GLY A 4 -19.07 12.52 10.13
N ASP A 5 -17.91 12.84 9.59
CA ASP A 5 -17.78 13.25 8.20
C ASP A 5 -17.90 12.00 7.32
N HIS A 6 -18.80 12.04 6.36
CA HIS A 6 -18.98 10.99 5.37
C HIS A 6 -18.28 11.42 4.07
N LEU A 7 -17.17 10.74 3.77
CA LEU A 7 -16.43 10.96 2.53
C LEU A 7 -16.92 9.94 1.48
N ASN A 8 -17.78 10.38 0.59
CA ASN A 8 -18.30 9.55 -0.47
C ASN A 8 -17.34 9.50 -1.66
N VAL A 9 -16.97 8.30 -2.09
CA VAL A 9 -16.19 8.03 -3.29
C VAL A 9 -17.13 7.45 -4.34
N PRO A 10 -17.56 8.24 -5.33
CA PRO A 10 -18.50 7.79 -6.35
C PRO A 10 -17.86 6.77 -7.29
N ALA A 11 -18.69 6.14 -8.14
CA ALA A 11 -18.21 5.20 -9.15
C ALA A 11 -17.10 5.83 -10.03
N GLY A 12 -16.00 5.12 -10.23
CA GLY A 12 -14.81 5.59 -10.95
C GLY A 12 -13.53 4.94 -10.47
N ILE A 13 -12.41 5.26 -11.11
CA ILE A 13 -11.07 4.77 -10.74
C ILE A 13 -10.26 5.95 -10.22
N TYR A 14 -9.72 5.80 -9.02
CA TYR A 14 -9.00 6.85 -8.29
C TYR A 14 -7.61 6.37 -7.91
N LEU A 15 -6.58 6.92 -8.56
CA LEU A 15 -5.19 6.70 -8.15
C LEU A 15 -4.86 7.61 -6.97
N THR A 16 -4.28 7.03 -5.92
CA THR A 16 -3.95 7.77 -4.70
C THR A 16 -2.64 7.31 -4.07
N GLY A 17 -2.06 8.18 -3.26
CA GLY A 17 -1.01 7.85 -2.31
C GLY A 17 -1.58 7.47 -0.94
N LEU A 18 -0.95 7.98 0.13
CA LEU A 18 -1.34 7.67 1.51
C LEU A 18 -2.68 8.29 1.92
N ILE A 19 -3.54 7.49 2.54
CA ILE A 19 -4.77 7.94 3.18
C ILE A 19 -4.61 7.84 4.69
N SER A 20 -4.81 8.94 5.41
CA SER A 20 -4.79 8.98 6.87
C SER A 20 -6.14 9.36 7.41
N LEU A 21 -6.87 8.37 7.96
CA LEU A 21 -8.20 8.57 8.51
C LEU A 21 -8.14 9.34 9.84
N LYS A 22 -9.14 10.17 10.07
CA LYS A 22 -9.30 10.99 11.27
C LYS A 22 -10.44 10.45 12.12
N ASP A 23 -10.68 11.09 13.28
CA ASP A 23 -11.83 10.74 14.12
C ASP A 23 -13.15 11.04 13.42
N ASN A 24 -14.14 10.20 13.67
CA ASN A 24 -15.51 10.36 13.20
C ASN A 24 -15.64 10.44 11.67
N ILE A 25 -14.88 9.61 10.95
CA ILE A 25 -14.88 9.55 9.48
C ILE A 25 -15.43 8.21 8.99
N ASP A 26 -16.29 8.28 7.99
CA ASP A 26 -16.65 7.15 7.13
C ASP A 26 -16.12 7.37 5.73
N LEU A 27 -15.18 6.52 5.30
CA LEU A 27 -14.76 6.43 3.91
C LEU A 27 -15.70 5.46 3.20
N HIS A 28 -16.69 6.01 2.49
CA HIS A 28 -17.70 5.23 1.79
C HIS A 28 -17.40 5.11 0.30
N LEU A 29 -17.25 3.88 -0.16
CA LEU A 29 -17.02 3.59 -1.58
C LEU A 29 -18.33 3.11 -2.22
N GLU A 30 -18.87 3.90 -3.14
CA GLU A 30 -20.03 3.46 -3.91
C GLU A 30 -19.71 2.22 -4.76
N LYS A 31 -20.75 1.53 -5.20
CA LYS A 31 -20.61 0.45 -6.16
C LYS A 31 -19.87 0.90 -7.40
N ASN A 32 -18.87 0.12 -7.85
CA ASN A 32 -17.96 0.45 -8.95
C ASN A 32 -16.98 1.61 -8.67
N ALA A 33 -16.87 2.09 -7.45
CA ALA A 33 -15.73 2.91 -7.04
C ALA A 33 -14.50 2.00 -6.85
N ILE A 34 -13.37 2.40 -7.41
CA ILE A 34 -12.11 1.67 -7.28
C ILE A 34 -11.02 2.65 -6.84
N ILE A 35 -10.50 2.47 -5.64
CA ILE A 35 -9.29 3.16 -5.18
C ILE A 35 -8.10 2.27 -5.51
N VAL A 36 -7.13 2.80 -6.28
CA VAL A 36 -5.87 2.12 -6.61
C VAL A 36 -4.73 2.87 -5.97
N PHE A 37 -3.88 2.17 -5.22
CA PHE A 37 -2.69 2.79 -4.66
C PHE A 37 -1.56 2.92 -5.66
N SER A 38 -0.83 4.03 -5.57
CA SER A 38 0.27 4.35 -6.47
C SER A 38 1.37 3.28 -6.42
N GLU A 39 1.96 2.99 -7.57
CA GLU A 39 3.20 2.22 -7.69
C GLU A 39 4.45 3.06 -7.40
N ASP A 40 4.33 4.38 -7.43
CA ASP A 40 5.44 5.27 -7.08
C ASP A 40 5.73 5.17 -5.58
N LYS A 41 6.96 4.76 -5.28
CA LYS A 41 7.43 4.60 -3.91
C LYS A 41 7.40 5.92 -3.12
N ASN A 42 7.56 7.05 -3.81
CA ASN A 42 7.51 8.36 -3.17
C ASN A 42 6.12 8.73 -2.66
N ASP A 43 5.06 8.27 -3.31
CA ASP A 43 3.68 8.53 -2.90
C ASP A 43 3.28 7.81 -1.60
N LEU A 44 4.02 6.76 -1.26
CA LEU A 44 3.80 5.94 -0.07
C LEU A 44 4.88 6.11 1.01
N ILE A 45 5.79 7.07 0.85
CA ILE A 45 6.79 7.41 1.85
C ILE A 45 6.27 8.55 2.74
N LYS A 46 6.30 8.34 4.05
CA LYS A 46 6.02 9.42 5.00
C LYS A 46 7.18 10.39 5.04
N VAL A 47 6.84 11.67 5.03
CA VAL A 47 7.79 12.76 5.27
C VAL A 47 7.55 13.30 6.67
N ASP A 48 8.59 13.35 7.48
CA ASP A 48 8.55 14.04 8.76
C ASP A 48 8.35 15.54 8.49
N LYS A 49 7.24 16.09 8.97
CA LYS A 49 6.88 17.49 8.72
C LYS A 49 7.80 18.49 9.41
N ALA A 50 8.45 18.07 10.49
CA ALA A 50 9.34 18.96 11.26
C ALA A 50 10.74 19.04 10.65
N THR A 51 11.26 17.92 10.15
CA THR A 51 12.64 17.83 9.64
C THR A 51 12.73 17.72 8.13
N GLY A 52 11.62 17.43 7.44
CA GLY A 52 11.60 17.10 6.02
C GLY A 52 12.22 15.73 5.69
N ALA A 53 12.65 14.99 6.70
CA ALA A 53 13.25 13.68 6.49
C ALA A 53 12.22 12.67 5.96
N LYS A 54 12.60 11.93 4.93
CA LYS A 54 11.78 10.82 4.39
C LYS A 54 12.03 9.56 5.23
N GLU A 55 10.96 8.91 5.67
CA GLU A 55 11.08 7.58 6.25
C GLU A 55 11.58 6.59 5.18
N LEU A 56 12.54 5.74 5.55
CA LEU A 56 13.08 4.71 4.65
C LEU A 56 12.12 3.52 4.43
N ARG A 57 10.88 3.62 4.88
CA ARG A 57 9.86 2.57 4.76
C ARG A 57 8.62 3.11 4.07
N ALA A 58 8.09 2.32 3.16
CA ALA A 58 6.75 2.59 2.67
C ALA A 58 5.75 2.53 3.83
N ALA A 59 4.94 3.56 3.96
CA ALA A 59 3.87 3.58 4.94
C ALA A 59 2.72 2.67 4.50
N THR A 60 1.93 2.20 5.45
CA THR A 60 0.66 1.53 5.16
C THR A 60 -0.24 2.47 4.38
N ALA A 61 -0.86 1.97 3.33
CA ALA A 61 -1.61 2.79 2.37
C ALA A 61 -2.79 3.53 3.03
N ILE A 62 -3.56 2.85 3.88
CA ILE A 62 -4.60 3.48 4.71
C ILE A 62 -4.22 3.31 6.17
N THR A 63 -4.14 4.41 6.91
CA THR A 63 -3.77 4.39 8.32
C THR A 63 -4.74 5.17 9.19
N ALA A 64 -4.94 4.67 10.42
CA ALA A 64 -5.47 5.44 11.53
C ALA A 64 -4.68 5.09 12.79
N SER A 65 -4.32 6.08 13.58
CA SER A 65 -3.60 5.88 14.84
C SER A 65 -4.21 6.76 15.93
N LYS A 66 -4.57 6.12 17.06
CA LYS A 66 -5.21 6.75 18.22
C LYS A 66 -6.47 7.52 17.82
N ARG A 67 -7.31 6.88 17.00
CA ARG A 67 -8.55 7.45 16.45
C ARG A 67 -9.77 6.66 16.91
N LYS A 68 -10.94 7.29 16.81
CA LYS A 68 -12.22 6.68 17.16
C LYS A 68 -13.31 6.98 16.16
N ASN A 69 -14.31 6.07 16.10
CA ASN A 69 -15.45 6.15 15.21
C ASN A 69 -15.01 6.25 13.75
N ILE A 70 -14.28 5.23 13.29
CA ILE A 70 -13.72 5.16 11.92
C ILE A 70 -14.47 4.06 11.19
N SER A 71 -14.91 4.35 9.98
CA SER A 71 -15.42 3.31 9.10
C SER A 71 -14.86 3.40 7.68
N ILE A 72 -14.80 2.24 7.04
CA ILE A 72 -14.60 2.05 5.60
C ILE A 72 -15.75 1.19 5.15
N THR A 73 -16.67 1.75 4.36
CA THR A 73 -17.93 1.10 4.01
C THR A 73 -18.23 1.15 2.52
N GLY A 74 -19.29 0.46 2.11
CA GLY A 74 -19.80 0.48 0.74
C GLY A 74 -19.54 -0.79 -0.04
N GLU A 75 -19.73 -0.75 -1.37
CA GLU A 75 -19.60 -1.90 -2.27
C GLU A 75 -18.44 -1.74 -3.26
N GLY A 76 -17.59 -0.73 -3.07
CA GLY A 76 -16.44 -0.46 -3.93
C GLY A 76 -15.24 -1.35 -3.64
N THR A 77 -14.17 -1.11 -4.38
CA THR A 77 -12.93 -1.89 -4.31
C THR A 77 -11.76 -1.01 -3.88
N ILE A 78 -10.91 -1.55 -3.04
CA ILE A 78 -9.62 -0.97 -2.68
C ILE A 78 -8.53 -1.92 -3.19
N ASP A 79 -7.75 -1.46 -4.17
CA ASP A 79 -6.67 -2.21 -4.79
C ASP A 79 -5.32 -1.69 -4.28
N GLY A 80 -4.59 -2.53 -3.58
CA GLY A 80 -3.27 -2.20 -3.03
C GLY A 80 -2.16 -2.13 -4.06
N ASN A 81 -2.44 -2.47 -5.33
CA ASN A 81 -1.47 -2.50 -6.43
C ASN A 81 -0.18 -3.26 -6.06
N GLY A 82 -0.35 -4.35 -5.30
CA GLY A 82 0.72 -5.03 -4.58
C GLY A 82 1.75 -5.74 -5.45
N GLU A 83 1.47 -5.95 -6.73
CA GLU A 83 2.41 -6.55 -7.67
C GLU A 83 3.69 -5.69 -7.81
N TRP A 84 3.58 -4.38 -7.75
CA TRP A 84 4.69 -3.43 -7.77
C TRP A 84 5.52 -3.40 -6.47
N TRP A 85 5.12 -4.21 -5.48
CA TRP A 85 5.75 -4.25 -4.16
C TRP A 85 6.27 -5.64 -3.80
N ARG A 86 5.90 -6.68 -4.57
CA ARG A 86 6.24 -8.07 -4.26
C ARG A 86 7.40 -8.55 -5.12
N ALA A 87 8.31 -9.29 -4.48
CA ALA A 87 9.36 -9.98 -5.22
C ALA A 87 8.77 -11.16 -6.01
N VAL A 88 9.33 -11.41 -7.18
CA VAL A 88 9.01 -12.57 -8.04
C VAL A 88 10.12 -13.60 -7.91
N LYS A 89 9.74 -14.84 -7.59
CA LYS A 89 10.69 -15.95 -7.52
C LYS A 89 10.95 -16.50 -8.92
N ARG A 90 12.25 -16.64 -9.28
CA ARG A 90 12.66 -17.24 -10.54
C ARG A 90 12.02 -18.60 -10.81
N SER A 91 11.87 -19.43 -9.76
CA SER A 91 11.28 -20.77 -9.83
C SER A 91 9.77 -20.79 -10.09
N LYS A 92 9.11 -19.64 -10.11
CA LYS A 92 7.65 -19.52 -10.31
C LYS A 92 7.25 -18.97 -11.66
N VAL A 93 8.22 -18.66 -12.50
CA VAL A 93 8.03 -18.04 -13.81
C VAL A 93 8.86 -18.74 -14.87
N SER A 94 8.42 -18.68 -16.12
CA SER A 94 9.16 -19.17 -17.29
C SER A 94 10.39 -18.32 -17.60
N ASP A 95 11.26 -18.78 -18.49
CA ASP A 95 12.43 -18.03 -18.95
C ASP A 95 12.02 -16.74 -19.67
N VAL A 96 10.93 -16.79 -20.43
CA VAL A 96 10.39 -15.64 -21.15
C VAL A 96 9.88 -14.57 -20.16
N GLU A 97 9.06 -14.95 -19.19
CA GLU A 97 8.55 -14.03 -18.16
C GLU A 97 9.68 -13.45 -17.32
N TRP A 98 10.67 -14.28 -16.96
CA TRP A 98 11.83 -13.81 -16.20
C TRP A 98 12.60 -12.72 -16.95
N LYS A 99 12.80 -12.91 -18.25
CA LYS A 99 13.44 -11.90 -19.10
C LYS A 99 12.61 -10.63 -19.16
N GLN A 100 11.28 -10.74 -19.30
CA GLN A 100 10.38 -9.61 -19.30
C GLN A 100 10.46 -8.80 -17.99
N PHE A 101 10.48 -9.48 -16.82
CA PHE A 101 10.67 -8.81 -15.54
C PHE A 101 12.00 -8.04 -15.47
N GLN A 102 13.08 -8.62 -16.00
CA GLN A 102 14.38 -7.92 -16.06
C GLN A 102 14.35 -6.70 -16.98
N GLU A 103 13.64 -6.78 -18.10
CA GLU A 103 13.47 -5.68 -19.06
C GLU A 103 12.60 -4.55 -18.50
N MET A 104 11.67 -4.85 -17.60
CA MET A 104 10.88 -3.83 -16.88
C MET A 104 11.72 -2.99 -15.90
N GLY A 105 12.96 -3.36 -15.67
CA GLY A 105 13.84 -2.74 -14.68
C GLY A 105 13.83 -3.50 -13.36
N GLY A 106 13.88 -2.79 -12.23
CA GLY A 106 13.98 -3.43 -10.92
C GLY A 106 15.38 -3.98 -10.62
N SER A 107 15.46 -4.98 -9.76
CA SER A 107 16.73 -5.58 -9.34
C SER A 107 16.60 -7.08 -9.14
N VAL A 108 17.63 -7.81 -9.52
CA VAL A 108 17.75 -9.25 -9.28
C VAL A 108 18.63 -9.48 -8.06
N SER A 109 18.24 -10.43 -7.20
CA SER A 109 19.04 -10.84 -6.04
C SER A 109 20.43 -11.33 -6.45
N ALA A 110 21.40 -11.27 -5.55
CA ALA A 110 22.76 -11.74 -5.81
C ALA A 110 22.82 -13.24 -6.20
N LYS A 111 21.84 -14.03 -5.75
CA LYS A 111 21.69 -15.45 -6.11
C LYS A 111 20.97 -15.68 -7.44
N GLY A 112 20.40 -14.64 -8.06
CA GLY A 112 19.64 -14.75 -9.28
C GLY A 112 18.26 -15.41 -9.13
N ASP A 113 17.79 -15.61 -7.92
CA ASP A 113 16.57 -16.37 -7.62
C ASP A 113 15.32 -15.51 -7.36
N LEU A 114 15.51 -14.19 -7.21
CA LEU A 114 14.45 -13.24 -6.96
C LEU A 114 14.60 -12.00 -7.82
N TRP A 115 13.51 -11.52 -8.37
CA TRP A 115 13.42 -10.21 -8.97
C TRP A 115 12.55 -9.31 -8.06
N TYR A 116 12.98 -8.06 -7.92
CA TYR A 116 12.30 -7.04 -7.15
C TYR A 116 11.91 -5.89 -8.06
N PRO A 117 10.69 -5.35 -7.93
CA PRO A 117 10.23 -4.21 -8.72
C PRO A 117 10.90 -2.87 -8.33
N PHE A 118 11.92 -2.92 -7.48
CA PHE A 118 12.65 -1.74 -7.03
C PHE A 118 14.00 -1.66 -7.72
N ASN A 119 14.37 -0.47 -8.18
CA ASN A 119 15.72 -0.23 -8.66
C ASN A 119 16.65 0.11 -7.48
N LEU A 120 17.36 -0.89 -6.98
CA LEU A 120 18.29 -0.73 -5.85
C LEU A 120 19.46 0.20 -6.17
N LYS A 121 19.82 0.36 -7.47
CA LYS A 121 20.93 1.23 -7.88
C LYS A 121 20.62 2.71 -7.71
N HIS A 122 19.36 3.10 -7.78
CA HIS A 122 18.92 4.50 -7.63
C HIS A 122 18.47 4.86 -6.21
N GLN A 123 18.50 3.89 -5.31
CA GLN A 123 18.20 4.09 -3.90
C GLN A 123 19.35 3.50 -3.08
N PRO A 124 20.51 4.18 -3.00
CA PRO A 124 21.73 3.65 -2.37
C PRO A 124 21.59 3.31 -0.88
N ASN A 125 20.51 3.71 -0.25
CA ASN A 125 20.20 3.40 1.15
C ASN A 125 19.15 2.27 1.26
N VAL A 126 18.75 1.65 0.15
CA VAL A 126 17.83 0.53 0.15
C VAL A 126 18.62 -0.75 0.23
N ALA A 127 18.34 -1.41 1.23
CA ALA A 127 18.78 -2.70 1.72
C ALA A 127 19.23 -3.74 0.68
N SER A 128 20.36 -4.33 0.99
CA SER A 128 21.00 -5.37 0.18
C SER A 128 20.46 -6.78 0.46
N THR A 129 19.60 -6.97 1.48
CA THR A 129 19.08 -8.28 1.89
C THR A 129 17.57 -8.40 1.67
N MET A 130 17.08 -9.65 1.56
CA MET A 130 15.64 -9.92 1.49
C MET A 130 14.86 -9.36 2.68
N GLU A 131 15.43 -9.43 3.89
CA GLU A 131 14.79 -8.93 5.11
C GLU A 131 14.59 -7.42 5.05
N GLU A 132 15.54 -6.74 4.49
CA GLU A 132 15.47 -5.30 4.32
C GLU A 132 14.44 -4.92 3.25
N GLN A 133 14.33 -5.69 2.18
CA GLN A 133 13.34 -5.44 1.12
C GLN A 133 11.92 -5.77 1.58
N GLU A 134 11.74 -6.76 2.43
CA GLU A 134 10.45 -7.02 3.09
C GLU A 134 9.96 -5.84 3.94
N LYS A 135 10.85 -4.98 4.42
CA LYS A 135 10.49 -3.74 5.13
C LYS A 135 9.81 -2.70 4.22
N TYR A 136 9.99 -2.78 2.93
CA TYR A 136 9.32 -1.91 1.95
C TYR A 136 7.95 -2.43 1.55
N ARG A 137 7.65 -3.71 1.78
CA ARG A 137 6.30 -4.24 1.60
C ARG A 137 5.43 -3.75 2.74
N ASN A 138 4.57 -2.81 2.44
CA ASN A 138 3.63 -2.29 3.41
C ASN A 138 2.35 -3.15 3.48
N HIS A 139 1.56 -2.91 4.50
CA HIS A 139 0.20 -3.41 4.61
C HIS A 139 -0.75 -2.45 3.88
N MET A 140 -1.94 -2.93 3.52
CA MET A 140 -2.93 -2.07 2.89
C MET A 140 -3.61 -1.16 3.92
N ILE A 141 -4.13 -1.72 5.01
CA ILE A 141 -4.85 -0.99 6.04
C ILE A 141 -4.26 -1.31 7.41
N ARG A 142 -4.03 -0.29 8.23
CA ARG A 142 -3.60 -0.45 9.62
C ARG A 142 -4.36 0.48 10.55
N PHE A 143 -4.93 -0.11 11.59
CA PHE A 143 -5.48 0.60 12.72
C PHE A 143 -4.58 0.40 13.94
N THR A 144 -4.16 1.46 14.61
CA THR A 144 -3.29 1.39 15.79
C THR A 144 -3.96 2.15 16.94
N ASP A 145 -4.21 1.49 18.07
CA ASP A 145 -4.85 2.09 19.24
C ASP A 145 -6.18 2.80 18.91
N CYS A 146 -6.97 2.25 17.99
CA CYS A 146 -8.22 2.82 17.54
C CYS A 146 -9.42 2.23 18.31
N GLN A 147 -10.51 2.97 18.36
CA GLN A 147 -11.77 2.56 19.00
C GLN A 147 -12.93 2.70 18.01
N ASN A 148 -13.89 1.78 18.06
CA ASN A 148 -15.08 1.79 17.20
C ASN A 148 -14.69 1.81 15.71
N VAL A 149 -14.06 0.75 15.24
CA VAL A 149 -13.62 0.60 13.85
C VAL A 149 -14.54 -0.37 13.12
N LEU A 150 -15.04 0.04 11.96
CA LEU A 150 -15.87 -0.78 11.08
C LEU A 150 -15.25 -0.85 9.68
N VAL A 151 -15.12 -2.05 9.14
CA VAL A 151 -14.83 -2.27 7.70
C VAL A 151 -15.90 -3.20 7.17
N GLN A 152 -16.73 -2.72 6.26
CA GLN A 152 -17.90 -3.44 5.80
C GLN A 152 -18.20 -3.24 4.33
N GLY A 153 -18.46 -4.34 3.63
CA GLY A 153 -18.98 -4.35 2.26
C GLY A 153 -17.93 -4.17 1.16
N VAL A 154 -16.82 -3.47 1.44
CA VAL A 154 -15.76 -3.21 0.47
C VAL A 154 -14.98 -4.48 0.10
N THR A 155 -14.51 -4.52 -1.14
CA THR A 155 -13.59 -5.55 -1.63
C THR A 155 -12.14 -5.06 -1.50
N LEU A 156 -11.27 -5.87 -0.91
CA LEU A 156 -9.84 -5.57 -0.76
C LEU A 156 -9.04 -6.50 -1.68
N LEU A 157 -8.26 -5.93 -2.60
CA LEU A 157 -7.47 -6.66 -3.58
C LEU A 157 -5.99 -6.29 -3.51
N ASN A 158 -5.15 -7.21 -3.98
CA ASN A 158 -3.74 -6.97 -4.29
C ASN A 158 -2.94 -6.25 -3.20
N SER A 159 -3.15 -6.59 -1.93
CA SER A 159 -2.30 -6.02 -0.87
C SER A 159 -0.83 -6.40 -1.08
N PRO A 160 0.11 -5.48 -0.90
CA PRO A 160 1.53 -5.83 -0.92
C PRO A 160 1.89 -6.89 0.11
N ARG A 161 1.24 -6.89 1.28
CA ARG A 161 1.46 -7.85 2.37
C ARG A 161 0.14 -8.32 3.00
N PHE A 162 -0.31 -7.75 4.10
CA PHE A 162 -1.61 -8.04 4.71
C PHE A 162 -2.64 -7.00 4.32
N HIS A 163 -3.89 -7.43 4.11
CA HIS A 163 -4.98 -6.52 3.77
C HIS A 163 -5.32 -5.61 4.94
N ILE A 164 -5.49 -6.18 6.13
CA ILE A 164 -5.82 -5.43 7.36
C ILE A 164 -4.92 -5.88 8.50
N ILE A 165 -4.42 -4.91 9.26
CA ILE A 165 -3.79 -5.11 10.57
C ILE A 165 -4.53 -4.24 11.57
N PRO A 166 -5.18 -4.84 12.58
CA PRO A 166 -5.84 -4.13 13.65
C PRO A 166 -4.86 -3.50 14.64
#